data_6d3ec2cc48652b351667ba1645170d92
#
_entry.id   6d3ec2cc48652b351667ba1645170d92
#
_cell.length_a   1.000
_cell.length_b   1.000
_cell.length_c   1.000
_cell.angle_alpha   90.00
_cell.angle_beta   90.00
_cell.angle_gamma   90.00
#
_symmetry.space_group_name_H-M   'P 1'
#
loop_
_entity.id
_entity.type
_entity.pdbx_description
1 polymer ?
#
loop_
_entity_poly.entity_id
_entity_poly.type
_entity_poly.pdbx_seq_one_letter_code
_entity_poly.pdbx_strand_id
1 'polypeptide(L)'
;MVLHIKRESEGPSKIKDGTYHYSLTDYPKVREWEWNGILAFISYEKAQGQPLEIICEDRELLALVNKAVNELDGTEYIPPIKEAVEEFVYHATDVNAAQKILTCGKLLSATRAYGKTGEKLARERREKGWEDPADFYEYVMFGWGTHLVGDYVVLSEDFPCEEDFLKGNFDAGVRFYIRYQDLIKHKGHTFDGYHPIKVKEEVILAEYLFACIVPEQFKEQIEKCVPQELVTKVHYISQRGLSLQEWND
;
A
#
# COMPACT_ATOMS: atom_id res chain seq x y z
N MET A 1 -6.11 4.57 -17.88
CA MET A 1 -6.18 5.24 -16.55
C MET A 1 -6.15 6.76 -16.72
N VAL A 2 -6.82 7.53 -15.87
CA VAL A 2 -6.73 9.00 -15.84
C VAL A 2 -5.91 9.42 -14.62
N LEU A 3 -4.95 10.35 -14.81
CA LEU A 3 -4.25 11.04 -13.72
C LEU A 3 -4.82 12.45 -13.60
N HIS A 4 -5.55 12.71 -12.52
CA HIS A 4 -6.09 14.02 -12.20
C HIS A 4 -5.28 14.69 -11.10
N ILE A 5 -4.45 15.66 -11.45
CA ILE A 5 -3.64 16.43 -10.51
C ILE A 5 -4.43 17.63 -10.02
N LYS A 6 -4.62 17.72 -8.72
CA LYS A 6 -5.48 18.71 -8.08
C LYS A 6 -4.87 19.30 -6.80
N ARG A 7 -5.57 20.27 -6.18
CA ARG A 7 -5.20 20.85 -4.88
C ARG A 7 -5.57 19.88 -3.74
N GLU A 8 -4.77 19.85 -2.70
CA GLU A 8 -5.09 19.09 -1.47
C GLU A 8 -6.41 19.54 -0.83
N SER A 9 -6.76 20.83 -0.94
CA SER A 9 -8.05 21.36 -0.47
C SER A 9 -9.27 20.72 -1.14
N GLU A 10 -9.10 20.03 -2.27
CA GLU A 10 -10.15 19.30 -2.99
C GLU A 10 -10.29 17.83 -2.52
N GLY A 11 -9.57 17.48 -1.45
CA GLY A 11 -9.56 16.17 -0.82
C GLY A 11 -8.29 15.36 -1.09
N PRO A 12 -8.08 14.26 -0.34
CA PRO A 12 -6.85 13.47 -0.39
C PRO A 12 -6.66 12.76 -1.72
N SER A 13 -5.43 12.27 -1.94
CA SER A 13 -5.12 11.37 -3.05
C SER A 13 -5.91 10.07 -2.92
N LYS A 14 -6.54 9.64 -4.03
CA LYS A 14 -7.35 8.41 -4.07
C LYS A 14 -7.57 7.92 -5.49
N ILE A 15 -7.81 6.63 -5.64
CA ILE A 15 -8.30 6.06 -6.90
C ILE A 15 -9.82 5.96 -6.84
N LYS A 16 -10.48 6.46 -7.88
CA LYS A 16 -11.93 6.41 -8.02
C LYS A 16 -12.34 6.45 -9.50
N ASP A 17 -13.29 5.62 -9.91
CA ASP A 17 -13.85 5.58 -11.28
C ASP A 17 -12.79 5.54 -12.40
N GLY A 18 -11.71 4.75 -12.20
CA GLY A 18 -10.60 4.67 -13.16
C GLY A 18 -9.72 5.92 -13.21
N THR A 19 -9.85 6.82 -12.24
CA THR A 19 -9.07 8.05 -12.09
C THR A 19 -8.22 8.00 -10.84
N TYR A 20 -6.92 8.21 -10.97
CA TYR A 20 -6.06 8.53 -9.84
C TYR A 20 -6.08 10.04 -9.59
N HIS A 21 -6.77 10.46 -8.54
CA HIS A 21 -6.78 11.82 -8.05
C HIS A 21 -5.52 12.05 -7.21
N TYR A 22 -4.56 12.77 -7.75
CA TYR A 22 -3.30 13.07 -7.08
C TYR A 22 -3.35 14.49 -6.50
N SER A 23 -3.30 14.61 -5.19
CA SER A 23 -3.42 15.88 -4.48
C SER A 23 -2.04 16.44 -4.15
N LEU A 24 -1.76 17.67 -4.62
CA LEU A 24 -0.52 18.39 -4.36
C LEU A 24 -0.69 19.34 -3.16
N THR A 25 0.27 19.33 -2.26
CA THR A 25 0.27 20.17 -1.06
C THR A 25 0.39 21.66 -1.39
N ASP A 26 1.25 22.01 -2.34
CA ASP A 26 1.55 23.41 -2.71
C ASP A 26 1.13 23.75 -4.15
N TYR A 27 0.04 23.15 -4.66
CA TYR A 27 -0.43 23.34 -6.03
C TYR A 27 -0.38 24.80 -6.51
N PRO A 28 0.12 25.11 -7.72
CA PRO A 28 0.59 24.17 -8.76
C PRO A 28 2.07 23.76 -8.63
N LYS A 29 2.76 24.14 -7.55
CA LYS A 29 4.13 23.71 -7.31
C LYS A 29 4.14 22.24 -6.89
N VAL A 30 5.09 21.51 -7.43
CA VAL A 30 5.28 20.10 -7.16
C VAL A 30 6.55 19.90 -6.35
N ARG A 31 6.46 19.33 -5.19
CA ARG A 31 7.63 18.94 -4.40
C ARG A 31 8.34 17.76 -5.05
N GLU A 32 9.60 17.55 -4.75
CA GLU A 32 10.39 16.48 -5.35
C GLU A 32 9.79 15.10 -5.13
N TRP A 33 9.31 14.79 -3.92
CA TRP A 33 8.69 13.51 -3.62
C TRP A 33 7.33 13.33 -4.34
N GLU A 34 6.54 14.38 -4.48
CA GLU A 34 5.30 14.37 -5.26
C GLU A 34 5.60 14.13 -6.74
N TRP A 35 6.65 14.78 -7.26
CA TRP A 35 7.09 14.57 -8.64
C TRP A 35 7.53 13.13 -8.88
N ASN A 36 8.30 12.56 -7.96
CA ASN A 36 8.69 11.15 -8.01
C ASN A 36 7.48 10.22 -8.01
N GLY A 37 6.44 10.51 -7.22
CA GLY A 37 5.18 9.78 -7.23
C GLY A 37 4.46 9.85 -8.59
N ILE A 38 4.38 11.05 -9.18
CA ILE A 38 3.80 11.24 -10.52
C ILE A 38 4.57 10.43 -11.58
N LEU A 39 5.90 10.51 -11.58
CA LEU A 39 6.74 9.76 -12.53
C LEU A 39 6.61 8.25 -12.36
N ALA A 40 6.57 7.77 -11.12
CA ALA A 40 6.36 6.35 -10.82
C ALA A 40 5.01 5.87 -11.35
N PHE A 41 3.93 6.64 -11.13
CA PHE A 41 2.61 6.32 -11.65
C PHE A 41 2.59 6.26 -13.18
N ILE A 42 3.14 7.29 -13.86
CA ILE A 42 3.22 7.33 -15.33
C ILE A 42 3.98 6.12 -15.88
N SER A 43 5.14 5.82 -15.28
CA SER A 43 5.97 4.67 -15.69
C SER A 43 5.23 3.36 -15.51
N TYR A 44 4.56 3.18 -14.37
CA TYR A 44 3.79 1.99 -14.06
C TYR A 44 2.66 1.75 -15.07
N GLU A 45 1.82 2.76 -15.32
CA GLU A 45 0.70 2.65 -16.27
C GLU A 45 1.18 2.34 -17.70
N LYS A 46 2.29 2.96 -18.12
CA LYS A 46 2.89 2.66 -19.42
C LYS A 46 3.43 1.23 -19.52
N ALA A 47 4.05 0.73 -18.46
CA ALA A 47 4.53 -0.65 -18.39
C ALA A 47 3.36 -1.67 -18.48
N GLN A 48 2.16 -1.30 -17.98
CA GLN A 48 0.94 -2.09 -18.13
C GLN A 48 0.29 -1.94 -19.51
N GLY A 49 0.83 -1.09 -20.39
CA GLY A 49 0.26 -0.84 -21.72
C GLY A 49 -1.06 -0.05 -21.68
N GLN A 50 -1.36 0.63 -20.59
CA GLN A 50 -2.60 1.37 -20.42
C GLN A 50 -2.49 2.78 -21.05
N PRO A 51 -3.51 3.23 -21.80
CA PRO A 51 -3.58 4.63 -22.22
C PRO A 51 -3.71 5.52 -20.99
N LEU A 52 -2.93 6.60 -20.95
CA LEU A 52 -2.91 7.55 -19.84
C LEU A 52 -3.40 8.91 -20.31
N GLU A 53 -4.44 9.43 -19.67
CA GLU A 53 -4.95 10.78 -19.83
C GLU A 53 -4.56 11.63 -18.62
N ILE A 54 -4.12 12.88 -18.85
CA ILE A 54 -3.73 13.81 -17.78
C ILE A 54 -4.75 14.93 -17.68
N ILE A 55 -5.29 15.16 -16.50
CA ILE A 55 -6.16 16.29 -16.16
C ILE A 55 -5.45 17.15 -15.13
N CYS A 56 -5.25 18.45 -15.46
CA CYS A 56 -4.66 19.43 -14.56
C CYS A 56 -5.13 20.83 -14.99
N GLU A 57 -5.56 21.67 -14.03
CA GLU A 57 -6.02 23.04 -14.32
C GLU A 57 -4.86 23.98 -14.70
N ASP A 58 -3.70 23.78 -14.07
CA ASP A 58 -2.51 24.57 -14.36
C ASP A 58 -1.85 24.15 -15.67
N ARG A 59 -1.70 25.10 -16.62
CA ARG A 59 -1.20 24.81 -17.96
C ARG A 59 0.29 24.49 -18.01
N GLU A 60 1.08 25.09 -17.13
CA GLU A 60 2.53 24.85 -17.10
C GLU A 60 2.81 23.48 -16.50
N LEU A 61 2.13 23.14 -15.40
CA LEU A 61 2.21 21.81 -14.80
C LEU A 61 1.71 20.74 -15.77
N LEU A 62 0.57 20.97 -16.44
CA LEU A 62 0.05 20.03 -17.45
C LEU A 62 1.07 19.79 -18.58
N ALA A 63 1.73 20.86 -19.08
CA ALA A 63 2.76 20.72 -20.10
C ALA A 63 3.98 19.93 -19.60
N LEU A 64 4.39 20.15 -18.35
CA LEU A 64 5.49 19.42 -17.72
C LEU A 64 5.17 17.93 -17.58
N VAL A 65 3.98 17.59 -17.09
CA VAL A 65 3.55 16.19 -16.92
C VAL A 65 3.40 15.51 -18.29
N ASN A 66 2.80 16.16 -19.28
CA ASN A 66 2.71 15.60 -20.63
C ASN A 66 4.09 15.39 -21.28
N LYS A 67 5.06 16.25 -20.99
CA LYS A 67 6.45 16.02 -21.41
C LYS A 67 6.99 14.75 -20.78
N ALA A 68 6.82 14.55 -19.47
CA ALA A 68 7.24 13.32 -18.78
C ALA A 68 6.55 12.07 -19.36
N VAL A 69 5.24 12.15 -19.67
CA VAL A 69 4.51 11.05 -20.34
C VAL A 69 5.16 10.68 -21.66
N ASN A 70 5.65 11.67 -22.44
CA ASN A 70 6.29 11.38 -23.72
C ASN A 70 7.73 10.87 -23.60
N GLU A 71 8.46 11.28 -22.56
CA GLU A 71 9.86 10.93 -22.34
C GLU A 71 10.06 9.58 -21.64
N LEU A 72 9.14 9.18 -20.76
CA LEU A 72 9.17 7.89 -20.12
C LEU A 72 8.76 6.79 -21.13
N ASP A 73 9.61 5.79 -21.29
CA ASP A 73 9.42 4.72 -22.28
C ASP A 73 8.68 3.48 -21.72
N GLY A 74 8.21 3.56 -20.47
CA GLY A 74 7.57 2.43 -19.76
C GLY A 74 8.57 1.48 -19.08
N THR A 75 9.86 1.84 -19.06
CA THR A 75 10.79 1.21 -18.13
C THR A 75 10.42 1.58 -16.69
N GLU A 76 10.64 0.68 -15.77
CA GLU A 76 10.33 0.91 -14.36
C GLU A 76 11.08 2.16 -13.84
N TYR A 77 10.32 3.16 -13.41
CA TYR A 77 10.86 4.32 -12.73
C TYR A 77 11.10 3.96 -11.27
N ILE A 78 12.36 3.97 -10.85
CA ILE A 78 12.73 3.77 -9.45
C ILE A 78 12.86 5.16 -8.81
N PRO A 79 11.96 5.53 -7.88
CA PRO A 79 12.10 6.81 -7.17
C PRO A 79 13.45 6.88 -6.46
N PRO A 80 14.15 8.03 -6.49
CA PRO A 80 15.36 8.21 -5.71
C PRO A 80 15.04 8.00 -4.23
N ILE A 81 15.63 6.99 -3.63
CA ILE A 81 15.46 6.69 -2.22
C ILE A 81 16.33 7.67 -1.45
N LYS A 82 15.73 8.76 -0.96
CA LYS A 82 16.38 9.63 0.01
C LYS A 82 16.18 9.04 1.40
N GLU A 83 17.17 9.21 2.26
CA GLU A 83 17.20 8.74 3.66
C GLU A 83 16.02 9.22 4.52
N ALA A 84 15.19 10.11 4.00
CA ALA A 84 14.07 10.73 4.72
C ALA A 84 12.74 9.95 4.64
N VAL A 85 12.69 8.86 3.93
CA VAL A 85 11.48 8.01 3.89
C VAL A 85 11.55 7.05 5.08
N GLU A 86 10.41 6.69 5.63
CA GLU A 86 10.31 5.80 6.78
C GLU A 86 11.13 4.50 6.60
N GLU A 87 11.72 4.02 7.69
CA GLU A 87 12.52 2.78 7.69
C GLU A 87 11.68 1.56 7.33
N PHE A 88 10.39 1.58 7.70
CA PHE A 88 9.49 0.43 7.58
C PHE A 88 8.30 0.71 6.71
N VAL A 89 7.89 -0.34 6.00
CA VAL A 89 6.56 -0.48 5.42
C VAL A 89 5.84 -1.63 6.11
N TYR A 90 4.51 -1.63 6.06
CA TYR A 90 3.73 -2.69 6.68
C TYR A 90 2.57 -3.15 5.80
N HIS A 91 2.17 -4.40 6.02
CA HIS A 91 0.94 -4.99 5.51
C HIS A 91 0.02 -5.31 6.69
N ALA A 92 -1.18 -4.73 6.70
CA ALA A 92 -2.19 -5.01 7.73
C ALA A 92 -3.20 -6.03 7.23
N THR A 93 -3.73 -6.84 8.15
CA THR A 93 -4.77 -7.81 7.84
C THR A 93 -5.58 -8.20 9.08
N ASP A 94 -6.73 -8.82 8.89
CA ASP A 94 -7.50 -9.42 9.97
C ASP A 94 -6.80 -10.65 10.57
N VAL A 95 -7.26 -11.08 11.75
CA VAL A 95 -6.65 -12.21 12.47
C VAL A 95 -6.72 -13.52 11.71
N ASN A 96 -7.80 -13.79 10.96
CA ASN A 96 -7.97 -15.06 10.25
C ASN A 96 -7.03 -15.14 9.03
N ALA A 97 -6.83 -14.03 8.33
CA ALA A 97 -5.85 -13.94 7.26
C ALA A 97 -4.43 -14.02 7.83
N ALA A 98 -4.14 -13.37 8.97
CA ALA A 98 -2.85 -13.46 9.64
C ALA A 98 -2.48 -14.88 10.03
N GLN A 99 -3.44 -15.68 10.54
CA GLN A 99 -3.22 -17.11 10.82
C GLN A 99 -2.76 -17.88 9.57
N LYS A 100 -3.43 -17.66 8.44
CA LYS A 100 -3.07 -18.30 7.17
C LYS A 100 -1.69 -17.87 6.69
N ILE A 101 -1.39 -16.57 6.78
CA ILE A 101 -0.10 -15.98 6.39
C ILE A 101 1.03 -16.58 7.22
N LEU A 102 0.88 -16.64 8.54
CA LEU A 102 1.88 -17.23 9.43
C LEU A 102 2.03 -18.73 9.17
N THR A 103 0.92 -19.46 9.03
CA THR A 103 0.96 -20.90 8.75
C THR A 103 1.68 -21.23 7.44
N CYS A 104 1.47 -20.43 6.37
CA CYS A 104 2.15 -20.66 5.08
C CYS A 104 3.52 -19.98 4.99
N GLY A 105 3.88 -19.11 5.95
CA GLY A 105 5.14 -18.38 5.98
C GLY A 105 5.28 -17.30 4.91
N LYS A 106 4.19 -16.85 4.31
CA LYS A 106 4.21 -15.93 3.15
C LYS A 106 3.07 -14.92 3.20
N LEU A 107 3.37 -13.68 2.82
CA LEU A 107 2.35 -12.75 2.33
C LEU A 107 2.09 -13.10 0.85
N LEU A 108 0.85 -13.32 0.50
CA LEU A 108 0.43 -13.63 -0.88
C LEU A 108 -0.39 -12.48 -1.45
N SER A 109 -0.24 -12.21 -2.74
CA SER A 109 -1.17 -11.35 -3.46
C SER A 109 -2.59 -11.93 -3.41
N ALA A 110 -3.60 -11.09 -3.56
CA ALA A 110 -4.99 -11.55 -3.49
C ALA A 110 -5.30 -12.60 -4.58
N THR A 111 -4.76 -12.46 -5.79
CA THR A 111 -4.91 -13.46 -6.85
C THR A 111 -4.37 -14.83 -6.44
N ARG A 112 -3.22 -14.86 -5.77
CA ARG A 112 -2.62 -16.12 -5.24
C ARG A 112 -3.40 -16.67 -4.06
N ALA A 113 -3.78 -15.80 -3.12
CA ALA A 113 -4.47 -16.20 -1.88
C ALA A 113 -5.87 -16.78 -2.15
N TYR A 114 -6.59 -16.23 -3.13
CA TYR A 114 -7.96 -16.65 -3.45
C TYR A 114 -8.07 -17.54 -4.70
N GLY A 115 -7.01 -17.72 -5.47
CA GLY A 115 -7.04 -18.49 -6.73
C GLY A 115 -7.97 -17.88 -7.78
N LYS A 116 -8.07 -16.56 -7.83
CA LYS A 116 -8.93 -15.79 -8.73
C LYS A 116 -8.09 -14.84 -9.58
N THR A 117 -8.63 -14.44 -10.75
CA THR A 117 -8.00 -13.39 -11.56
C THR A 117 -8.23 -12.00 -10.94
N GLY A 118 -7.35 -11.04 -11.26
CA GLY A 118 -7.49 -9.66 -10.79
C GLY A 118 -8.81 -9.03 -11.19
N GLU A 119 -9.28 -9.26 -12.44
CA GLU A 119 -10.56 -8.74 -12.93
C GLU A 119 -11.75 -9.27 -12.13
N LYS A 120 -11.70 -10.56 -11.76
CA LYS A 120 -12.75 -11.16 -10.93
C LYS A 120 -12.77 -10.55 -9.54
N LEU A 121 -11.60 -10.37 -8.91
CA LEU A 121 -11.45 -9.74 -7.60
C LEU A 121 -11.89 -8.27 -7.65
N ALA A 122 -11.46 -7.51 -8.66
CA ALA A 122 -11.86 -6.11 -8.84
C ALA A 122 -13.39 -5.99 -8.97
N ARG A 123 -14.04 -6.88 -9.71
CA ARG A 123 -15.50 -6.88 -9.84
C ARG A 123 -16.19 -7.18 -8.49
N GLU A 124 -15.75 -8.23 -7.77
CA GLU A 124 -16.31 -8.60 -6.47
C GLU A 124 -16.13 -7.49 -5.41
N ARG A 125 -14.97 -6.80 -5.45
CA ARG A 125 -14.67 -5.69 -4.55
C ARG A 125 -15.45 -4.42 -4.90
N ARG A 126 -15.68 -4.17 -6.19
CA ARG A 126 -16.50 -3.02 -6.65
C ARG A 126 -17.95 -3.11 -6.17
N GLU A 127 -18.50 -4.31 -6.06
CA GLU A 127 -19.83 -4.53 -5.45
C GLU A 127 -19.87 -4.11 -3.98
N LYS A 128 -18.70 -4.03 -3.32
CA LYS A 128 -18.52 -3.54 -1.94
C LYS A 128 -18.03 -2.08 -1.86
N GLY A 129 -17.95 -1.36 -2.97
CA GLY A 129 -17.54 0.04 -3.02
C GLY A 129 -16.03 0.28 -3.19
N TRP A 130 -15.22 -0.76 -3.46
CA TRP A 130 -13.79 -0.62 -3.74
C TRP A 130 -13.56 -0.46 -5.24
N GLU A 131 -12.65 0.44 -5.62
CA GLU A 131 -12.39 0.77 -7.01
C GLU A 131 -10.95 0.54 -7.46
N ASP A 132 -10.23 -0.33 -6.72
CA ASP A 132 -8.86 -0.67 -7.08
C ASP A 132 -8.76 -1.27 -8.48
N PRO A 133 -7.74 -0.90 -9.27
CA PRO A 133 -7.44 -1.53 -10.55
C PRO A 133 -7.22 -3.04 -10.43
N ALA A 134 -7.59 -3.78 -11.47
CA ALA A 134 -7.53 -5.25 -11.45
C ALA A 134 -6.11 -5.79 -11.22
N ASP A 135 -5.11 -5.11 -11.75
CA ASP A 135 -3.70 -5.48 -11.62
C ASP A 135 -3.18 -5.35 -10.18
N PHE A 136 -3.76 -4.45 -9.34
CA PHE A 136 -3.36 -4.32 -7.93
C PHE A 136 -3.50 -5.62 -7.16
N TYR A 137 -4.49 -6.45 -7.49
CA TYR A 137 -4.70 -7.75 -6.84
C TYR A 137 -3.63 -8.80 -7.14
N GLU A 138 -2.73 -8.54 -8.10
CA GLU A 138 -1.56 -9.38 -8.39
C GLU A 138 -0.36 -9.10 -7.46
N TYR A 139 -0.47 -8.09 -6.61
CA TYR A 139 0.62 -7.64 -5.74
C TYR A 139 0.25 -7.76 -4.26
N VAL A 140 1.27 -7.92 -3.44
CA VAL A 140 1.22 -7.61 -2.01
C VAL A 140 1.50 -6.12 -1.88
N MET A 141 0.53 -5.37 -1.36
CA MET A 141 0.60 -3.92 -1.21
C MET A 141 1.02 -3.55 0.21
N PHE A 142 1.82 -2.50 0.33
CA PHE A 142 2.33 -2.02 1.60
C PHE A 142 1.96 -0.55 1.82
N GLY A 143 1.72 -0.18 3.07
CA GLY A 143 1.64 1.20 3.55
C GLY A 143 2.93 1.60 4.26
N TRP A 144 3.15 2.92 4.47
CA TRP A 144 4.22 3.40 5.34
C TRP A 144 3.96 3.01 6.80
N GLY A 145 5.03 2.68 7.54
CA GLY A 145 4.97 2.10 8.88
C GLY A 145 4.26 2.97 9.93
N THR A 146 4.30 4.28 9.78
CA THR A 146 3.63 5.24 10.67
C THR A 146 2.17 5.56 10.27
N HIS A 147 1.74 5.16 9.09
CA HIS A 147 0.38 5.42 8.62
C HIS A 147 -0.61 4.35 9.08
N LEU A 148 -1.86 4.76 9.30
CA LEU A 148 -2.96 3.86 9.68
C LEU A 148 -3.81 3.39 8.50
N VAL A 149 -3.42 3.73 7.27
CA VAL A 149 -4.22 3.43 6.07
C VAL A 149 -4.48 1.93 5.90
N GLY A 150 -3.47 1.08 6.15
CA GLY A 150 -3.64 -0.37 6.07
C GLY A 150 -4.63 -0.91 7.10
N ASP A 151 -4.65 -0.36 8.31
CA ASP A 151 -5.63 -0.74 9.34
C ASP A 151 -7.03 -0.29 8.96
N TYR A 152 -7.16 0.91 8.41
CA TYR A 152 -8.43 1.42 7.89
C TYR A 152 -8.99 0.49 6.80
N VAL A 153 -8.15 0.04 5.86
CA VAL A 153 -8.57 -0.89 4.80
C VAL A 153 -9.04 -2.23 5.39
N VAL A 154 -8.33 -2.77 6.39
CA VAL A 154 -8.72 -4.03 7.06
C VAL A 154 -10.06 -3.92 7.77
N LEU A 155 -10.28 -2.78 8.44
CA LEU A 155 -11.47 -2.54 9.24
C LEU A 155 -12.69 -2.11 8.40
N SER A 156 -12.45 -1.53 7.23
CA SER A 156 -13.50 -0.96 6.38
C SER A 156 -14.30 -1.99 5.58
N GLU A 157 -14.11 -3.29 5.81
CA GLU A 157 -15.07 -4.28 5.27
C GLU A 157 -16.51 -3.97 5.70
N ASP A 158 -16.67 -3.28 6.85
CA ASP A 158 -17.97 -2.81 7.37
C ASP A 158 -18.10 -1.27 7.38
N PHE A 159 -17.19 -0.53 6.73
CA PHE A 159 -17.14 0.94 6.73
C PHE A 159 -17.27 1.52 8.16
N PRO A 160 -16.24 1.42 9.00
CA PRO A 160 -16.25 2.18 10.24
C PRO A 160 -16.44 3.65 9.90
N CYS A 161 -17.20 4.35 10.70
CA CYS A 161 -17.36 5.79 10.56
C CYS A 161 -15.95 6.41 10.51
N GLU A 162 -15.66 7.21 9.48
CA GLU A 162 -14.38 7.90 9.33
C GLU A 162 -13.97 8.64 10.62
N GLU A 163 -14.96 9.12 11.35
CA GLU A 163 -14.80 9.79 12.65
C GLU A 163 -14.22 8.86 13.74
N ASP A 164 -14.63 7.60 13.78
CA ASP A 164 -14.11 6.62 14.74
C ASP A 164 -12.68 6.22 14.41
N PHE A 165 -12.34 6.11 13.11
CA PHE A 165 -10.99 5.89 12.65
C PHE A 165 -10.06 7.05 13.05
N LEU A 166 -10.45 8.30 12.76
CA LEU A 166 -9.67 9.50 13.12
C LEU A 166 -9.49 9.66 14.63
N LYS A 167 -10.40 9.16 15.44
CA LYS A 167 -10.31 9.14 16.91
C LYS A 167 -9.53 7.95 17.45
N GLY A 168 -9.04 7.04 16.60
CA GLY A 168 -8.37 5.82 17.02
C GLY A 168 -9.31 4.80 17.72
N ASN A 169 -10.62 4.92 17.57
CA ASN A 169 -11.64 4.05 18.16
C ASN A 169 -11.87 2.80 17.29
N PHE A 170 -10.82 2.05 17.00
CA PHE A 170 -10.91 0.82 16.22
C PHE A 170 -9.95 -0.25 16.78
N ASP A 171 -10.27 -1.49 16.54
CA ASP A 171 -9.37 -2.59 16.87
C ASP A 171 -8.36 -2.77 15.74
N ALA A 172 -7.08 -2.55 16.03
CA ALA A 172 -6.02 -2.75 15.05
C ALA A 172 -5.99 -4.19 14.55
N GLY A 173 -5.72 -4.36 13.27
CA GLY A 173 -5.42 -5.65 12.68
C GLY A 173 -4.04 -6.17 13.09
N VAL A 174 -3.67 -7.33 12.55
CA VAL A 174 -2.30 -7.85 12.65
C VAL A 174 -1.45 -7.17 11.60
N ARG A 175 -0.29 -6.67 11.99
CA ARG A 175 0.62 -5.90 11.14
C ARG A 175 1.92 -6.66 10.91
N PHE A 176 2.34 -6.77 9.65
CA PHE A 176 3.60 -7.36 9.21
C PHE A 176 4.53 -6.25 8.74
N TYR A 177 5.54 -5.89 9.54
CA TYR A 177 6.52 -4.86 9.25
C TYR A 177 7.73 -5.43 8.52
N ILE A 178 8.15 -4.73 7.47
CA ILE A 178 9.29 -5.09 6.64
C ILE A 178 10.16 -3.84 6.46
N ARG A 179 11.49 -4.01 6.48
CA ARG A 179 12.38 -2.89 6.16
C ARG A 179 12.25 -2.52 4.69
N TYR A 180 11.95 -1.26 4.42
CA TYR A 180 11.80 -0.75 3.06
C TYR A 180 13.06 -1.04 2.21
N GLN A 181 14.26 -0.81 2.80
CA GLN A 181 15.55 -1.04 2.15
C GLN A 181 15.81 -2.51 1.78
N ASP A 182 15.14 -3.46 2.41
CA ASP A 182 15.25 -4.86 2.04
C ASP A 182 14.23 -5.22 0.94
N LEU A 183 13.02 -4.65 1.03
CA LEU A 183 11.96 -4.94 0.08
C LEU A 183 12.24 -4.39 -1.33
N ILE A 184 12.94 -3.25 -1.45
CA ILE A 184 13.38 -2.71 -2.75
C ILE A 184 14.41 -3.60 -3.47
N LYS A 185 15.02 -4.58 -2.79
CA LYS A 185 15.92 -5.57 -3.38
C LYS A 185 15.16 -6.81 -3.88
N HIS A 186 13.88 -6.94 -3.55
CA HIS A 186 13.05 -8.03 -4.00
C HIS A 186 12.81 -7.94 -5.51
N LYS A 187 13.03 -9.03 -6.25
CA LYS A 187 12.94 -9.04 -7.73
C LYS A 187 11.56 -8.67 -8.29
N GLY A 188 10.51 -8.84 -7.49
CA GLY A 188 9.14 -8.53 -7.87
C GLY A 188 8.64 -7.18 -7.34
N HIS A 189 9.52 -6.32 -6.78
CA HIS A 189 9.10 -5.00 -6.32
C HIS A 189 8.72 -4.10 -7.50
N THR A 190 7.81 -3.19 -7.27
CA THR A 190 7.46 -2.12 -8.21
C THR A 190 6.90 -0.91 -7.47
N PHE A 191 6.99 0.25 -8.12
CA PHE A 191 6.47 1.53 -7.64
C PHE A 191 5.36 1.98 -8.58
N ASP A 192 4.20 2.29 -8.03
CA ASP A 192 3.04 2.73 -8.79
C ASP A 192 2.63 4.18 -8.50
N GLY A 193 3.43 4.88 -7.69
CA GLY A 193 3.18 6.27 -7.29
C GLY A 193 2.00 6.43 -6.32
N TYR A 194 1.30 5.36 -5.97
CA TYR A 194 0.20 5.34 -5.01
C TYR A 194 0.59 4.64 -3.71
N HIS A 195 1.19 3.46 -3.81
CA HIS A 195 1.76 2.75 -2.67
C HIS A 195 3.25 3.08 -2.51
N PRO A 196 3.78 3.04 -1.27
CA PRO A 196 5.23 3.13 -1.05
C PRO A 196 6.02 2.14 -1.89
N ILE A 197 5.53 0.92 -1.93
CA ILE A 197 6.05 -0.20 -2.70
C ILE A 197 4.98 -1.29 -2.76
N LYS A 198 4.99 -2.08 -3.82
CA LYS A 198 4.24 -3.33 -3.91
C LYS A 198 5.11 -4.43 -4.50
N VAL A 199 4.80 -5.67 -4.17
CA VAL A 199 5.59 -6.84 -4.59
C VAL A 199 4.68 -7.84 -5.30
N LYS A 200 5.09 -8.25 -6.51
CA LYS A 200 4.32 -9.18 -7.32
C LYS A 200 4.28 -10.56 -6.66
N GLU A 201 3.09 -11.15 -6.62
CA GLU A 201 2.79 -12.51 -6.18
C GLU A 201 2.99 -12.78 -4.69
N GLU A 202 4.21 -12.73 -4.14
CA GLU A 202 4.46 -13.17 -2.77
C GLU A 202 5.67 -12.51 -2.11
N VAL A 203 5.66 -12.46 -0.77
CA VAL A 203 6.82 -12.09 0.07
C VAL A 203 7.02 -13.16 1.13
N ILE A 204 8.22 -13.73 1.21
CA ILE A 204 8.58 -14.81 2.16
C ILE A 204 8.90 -14.18 3.52
N LEU A 205 8.14 -14.54 4.56
CA LEU A 205 8.28 -13.95 5.90
C LEU A 205 9.65 -14.25 6.54
N ALA A 206 10.18 -15.46 6.37
CA ALA A 206 11.47 -15.83 6.94
C ALA A 206 12.61 -14.91 6.46
N GLU A 207 12.51 -14.43 5.21
CA GLU A 207 13.53 -13.58 4.58
C GLU A 207 13.34 -12.09 4.92
N TYR A 208 12.09 -11.62 4.88
CA TYR A 208 11.80 -10.17 4.87
C TYR A 208 11.13 -9.65 6.14
N LEU A 209 10.44 -10.48 6.93
CA LEU A 209 9.74 -10.01 8.12
C LEU A 209 10.72 -9.43 9.14
N PHE A 210 10.49 -8.17 9.50
CA PHE A 210 11.18 -7.55 10.63
C PHE A 210 10.43 -7.83 11.93
N ALA A 211 9.14 -7.47 11.99
CA ALA A 211 8.28 -7.71 13.14
C ALA A 211 6.83 -7.98 12.70
N CYS A 212 6.15 -8.86 13.42
CA CYS A 212 4.71 -9.05 13.33
C CYS A 212 4.09 -8.54 14.63
N ILE A 213 3.28 -7.50 14.55
CA ILE A 213 2.61 -6.89 15.71
C ILE A 213 1.18 -7.40 15.77
N VAL A 214 0.84 -8.02 16.89
CA VAL A 214 -0.44 -8.70 17.12
C VAL A 214 -1.12 -8.09 18.35
N PRO A 215 -2.38 -7.62 18.24
CA PRO A 215 -3.14 -7.23 19.42
C PRO A 215 -3.25 -8.39 20.43
N GLU A 216 -3.02 -8.12 21.72
CA GLU A 216 -2.97 -9.13 22.79
C GLU A 216 -4.21 -10.02 22.81
N GLN A 217 -5.37 -9.48 22.47
CA GLN A 217 -6.63 -10.23 22.38
C GLN A 217 -6.60 -11.40 21.39
N PHE A 218 -5.69 -11.39 20.41
CA PHE A 218 -5.55 -12.46 19.40
C PHE A 218 -4.41 -13.43 19.70
N LYS A 219 -3.70 -13.27 20.83
CA LYS A 219 -2.53 -14.06 21.17
C LYS A 219 -2.77 -15.56 21.10
N GLU A 220 -3.79 -16.06 21.77
CA GLU A 220 -4.09 -17.51 21.80
C GLU A 220 -4.36 -18.11 20.41
N GLN A 221 -4.88 -17.30 19.49
CA GLN A 221 -5.17 -17.74 18.13
C GLN A 221 -3.90 -17.75 17.27
N ILE A 222 -3.09 -16.69 17.37
CA ILE A 222 -1.90 -16.51 16.54
C ILE A 222 -0.74 -17.39 17.00
N GLU A 223 -0.50 -17.52 18.31
CA GLU A 223 0.63 -18.27 18.85
C GLU A 223 0.71 -19.72 18.33
N LYS A 224 -0.44 -20.34 18.07
CA LYS A 224 -0.55 -21.71 17.53
C LYS A 224 -0.13 -21.84 16.07
N CYS A 225 -0.06 -20.72 15.35
CA CYS A 225 0.19 -20.67 13.92
C CYS A 225 1.58 -20.12 13.57
N VAL A 226 2.35 -19.67 14.57
CA VAL A 226 3.66 -19.05 14.36
C VAL A 226 4.71 -20.12 14.07
N PRO A 227 5.36 -20.11 12.90
CA PRO A 227 6.49 -20.99 12.63
C PRO A 227 7.66 -20.73 13.60
N GLN A 228 8.41 -21.76 13.94
CA GLN A 228 9.51 -21.69 14.91
C GLN A 228 10.53 -20.58 14.58
N GLU A 229 10.83 -20.39 13.31
CA GLU A 229 11.76 -19.38 12.82
C GLU A 229 11.24 -17.93 12.93
N LEU A 230 9.93 -17.75 13.15
CA LEU A 230 9.31 -16.43 13.28
C LEU A 230 8.94 -16.08 14.73
N VAL A 231 9.09 -16.98 15.68
CA VAL A 231 8.64 -16.77 17.08
C VAL A 231 9.24 -15.49 17.68
N THR A 232 10.52 -15.21 17.42
CA THR A 232 11.20 -14.02 17.96
C THR A 232 10.79 -12.72 17.25
N LYS A 233 10.07 -12.81 16.15
CA LYS A 233 9.61 -11.66 15.36
C LYS A 233 8.14 -11.32 15.62
N VAL A 234 7.41 -12.15 16.40
CA VAL A 234 6.01 -11.90 16.72
C VAL A 234 5.89 -11.29 18.11
N HIS A 235 5.24 -10.14 18.18
CA HIS A 235 5.10 -9.34 19.39
C HIS A 235 3.62 -9.07 19.67
N TYR A 236 3.22 -9.27 20.93
CA TYR A 236 1.86 -9.06 21.39
C TYR A 236 1.77 -7.74 22.17
N ILE A 237 0.83 -6.90 21.78
CA ILE A 237 0.66 -5.57 22.36
C ILE A 237 -0.75 -5.37 22.92
N SER A 238 -0.85 -4.75 24.08
CA SER A 238 -2.13 -4.47 24.75
C SER A 238 -2.81 -3.18 24.32
N GLN A 239 -2.09 -2.31 23.62
CA GLN A 239 -2.59 -1.00 23.22
C GLN A 239 -3.16 -1.06 21.79
N ARG A 240 -4.24 -0.30 21.56
CA ARG A 240 -4.86 -0.16 20.25
C ARG A 240 -4.05 0.81 19.38
N GLY A 241 -3.96 0.53 18.09
CA GLY A 241 -3.48 1.47 17.10
C GLY A 241 -1.99 1.84 17.18
N LEU A 242 -1.16 1.09 17.93
CA LEU A 242 0.27 1.38 18.01
C LEU A 242 0.99 1.14 16.69
N SER A 243 1.76 2.14 16.27
CA SER A 243 2.79 1.97 15.25
C SER A 243 3.99 1.19 15.80
N LEU A 244 4.85 0.68 14.91
CA LEU A 244 6.09 0.04 15.32
C LEU A 244 6.99 0.99 16.13
N GLN A 245 6.94 2.29 15.83
CA GLN A 245 7.71 3.31 16.53
C GLN A 245 7.26 3.47 17.99
N GLU A 246 5.95 3.51 18.23
CA GLU A 246 5.37 3.56 19.57
C GLU A 246 5.59 2.26 20.36
N TRP A 247 5.81 1.14 19.68
CA TRP A 247 6.16 -0.11 20.33
C TRP A 247 7.62 -0.17 20.80
N ASN A 248 8.54 0.56 20.15
CA ASN A 248 9.96 0.63 20.54
C ASN A 248 10.25 1.61 21.65
N ASP A 249 9.32 2.52 21.99
CA ASP A 249 9.40 3.49 23.09
C ASP A 249 8.82 2.90 24.39
#